data_5cb1110471ab5676d32a9e5dd9afe0c3
#
_entry.id   5cb1110471ab5676d32a9e5dd9afe0c3
#
_cell.length_a   1.000
_cell.length_b   1.000
_cell.length_c   1.000
_cell.angle_alpha   90.00
_cell.angle_beta   90.00
_cell.angle_gamma   90.00
#
_symmetry.space_group_name_H-M   'P 1'
#
loop_
_entity.id
_entity.type
_entity.pdbx_description
1 polymer ?
#
loop_
_entity_poly.entity_id
_entity_poly.type
_entity_poly.pdbx_seq_one_letter_code
_entity_poly.pdbx_strand_id
1 'polypeptide(L)'
;MAEEVGPTTNAADQEKASGLRDAGAGPVGAASADAKVLERFQACDVASGVFKYVQVHAIAPDGTRKVIVRSAPGSYHADVAELLCQALRDKGLQYEIPGGGRIRRDDEAKEIEIYGHSKGFGMPDHSISAAICRASFPDYKAQLHI
;
A
#
# COMPACT_ATOMS: atom_id res chain seq x y z
N MET A 1 -24.76 -7.02 -7.86
CA MET A 1 -24.20 -6.98 -7.83
C MET A 1 -23.55 -6.94 -7.34
N ALA A 2 -23.26 -7.08 -7.26
CA ALA A 2 -22.65 -7.19 -6.82
C ALA A 2 -21.80 -6.61 -6.65
N GLU A 3 -21.59 -6.24 -6.52
CA GLU A 3 -20.86 -5.86 -6.42
C GLU A 3 -20.09 -5.98 -6.19
N GLU A 4 -20.23 -5.94 -6.30
CA GLU A 4 -19.37 -6.30 -6.31
C GLU A 4 -18.73 -6.62 -5.28
N VAL A 5 -18.95 -7.23 -5.01
CA VAL A 5 -18.14 -7.96 -4.25
C VAL A 5 -16.74 -7.67 -4.50
N GLY A 6 -15.88 -7.82 -3.73
CA GLY A 6 -14.52 -7.66 -3.99
C GLY A 6 -14.13 -6.24 -4.28
N PRO A 7 -13.16 -5.99 -5.12
CA PRO A 7 -12.66 -4.65 -5.32
C PRO A 7 -13.67 -3.77 -6.03
N THR A 8 -13.73 -2.55 -5.65
CA THR A 8 -14.51 -1.56 -6.33
C THR A 8 -13.95 -1.33 -7.71
N THR A 9 -14.80 -1.31 -8.70
CA THR A 9 -14.30 -1.30 -10.04
C THR A 9 -14.99 -0.34 -10.93
N ASN A 10 -15.42 0.77 -10.42
CA ASN A 10 -16.00 1.74 -11.30
C ASN A 10 -14.93 2.63 -11.92
N ALA A 11 -15.34 3.42 -12.90
CA ALA A 11 -14.43 4.29 -13.62
C ALA A 11 -13.76 5.31 -12.71
N ALA A 12 -14.46 5.77 -11.68
CA ALA A 12 -13.92 6.76 -10.76
C ALA A 12 -12.74 6.17 -9.97
N ASP A 13 -12.86 4.91 -9.53
CA ASP A 13 -11.78 4.26 -8.81
C ASP A 13 -10.55 4.08 -9.70
N GLN A 14 -10.78 3.62 -10.93
CA GLN A 14 -9.69 3.42 -11.89
C GLN A 14 -9.02 4.73 -12.26
N GLU A 15 -9.79 5.80 -12.37
CA GLU A 15 -9.26 7.11 -12.68
C GLU A 15 -8.39 7.64 -11.54
N LYS A 16 -8.83 7.49 -10.30
CA LYS A 16 -8.06 7.87 -9.13
C LYS A 16 -6.76 7.08 -9.05
N ALA A 17 -6.83 5.78 -9.29
CA ALA A 17 -5.67 4.92 -9.25
C ALA A 17 -4.66 5.31 -10.32
N SER A 18 -5.13 5.58 -11.53
CA SER A 18 -4.27 6.00 -12.63
C SER A 18 -3.58 7.32 -12.33
N GLY A 19 -4.34 8.30 -11.82
CA GLY A 19 -3.76 9.58 -11.45
C GLY A 19 -2.71 9.46 -10.36
N LEU A 20 -2.95 8.60 -9.38
CA LEU A 20 -2.00 8.39 -8.30
C LEU A 20 -0.72 7.73 -8.82
N ARG A 21 -0.84 6.75 -9.71
CA ARG A 21 0.32 6.11 -10.33
C ARG A 21 1.15 7.09 -11.12
N ASP A 22 0.48 7.90 -11.94
CA ASP A 22 1.19 8.87 -12.78
C ASP A 22 1.95 9.88 -11.91
N ALA A 23 1.34 10.32 -10.82
CA ALA A 23 1.98 11.23 -9.90
C ALA A 23 3.21 10.60 -9.26
N GLY A 24 3.18 9.29 -9.01
CA GLY A 24 4.30 8.59 -8.40
C GLY A 24 5.52 8.52 -9.28
N ALA A 25 5.32 8.47 -10.60
CA ALA A 25 6.41 8.41 -11.56
C ALA A 25 6.86 9.80 -12.02
N GLY A 26 6.09 10.83 -11.68
CA GLY A 26 6.37 12.18 -12.13
C GLY A 26 7.52 12.84 -11.38
N PRO A 27 7.91 14.03 -11.85
CA PRO A 27 8.96 14.77 -11.16
C PRO A 27 8.53 15.15 -9.75
N VAL A 28 9.49 15.09 -8.83
CA VAL A 28 9.24 15.52 -7.46
C VAL A 28 9.82 16.92 -7.29
N GLY A 29 9.40 17.58 -6.21
CA GLY A 29 9.86 18.93 -5.93
C GLY A 29 11.37 18.99 -5.73
N ALA A 30 11.87 20.20 -5.55
CA ALA A 30 13.30 20.46 -5.51
C ALA A 30 13.99 19.86 -4.27
N ALA A 31 13.24 19.36 -3.31
CA ALA A 31 13.83 18.77 -2.13
C ALA A 31 14.57 17.50 -2.53
N SER A 32 15.85 17.44 -2.26
CA SER A 32 16.62 16.25 -2.55
C SER A 32 16.51 15.34 -1.34
N ALA A 33 15.69 14.31 -1.46
CA ALA A 33 15.64 13.26 -0.47
C ALA A 33 16.82 12.34 -0.69
N ASP A 34 17.40 11.82 0.38
CA ASP A 34 18.34 10.71 0.29
C ASP A 34 17.64 9.44 0.78
N ALA A 35 18.36 8.32 0.69
CA ALA A 35 17.77 7.03 1.06
C ALA A 35 17.33 6.98 2.53
N LYS A 36 17.92 7.79 3.39
CA LYS A 36 17.55 7.78 4.82
C LYS A 36 16.14 8.28 5.08
N VAL A 37 15.60 9.10 4.17
CA VAL A 37 14.23 9.57 4.31
C VAL A 37 13.25 8.41 4.30
N LEU A 38 13.59 7.32 3.61
CA LEU A 38 12.74 6.13 3.57
C LEU A 38 12.52 5.54 4.97
N GLU A 39 13.49 5.70 5.87
CA GLU A 39 13.39 5.15 7.22
C GLU A 39 12.30 5.83 8.06
N ARG A 40 11.84 6.99 7.64
CA ARG A 40 10.78 7.70 8.35
C ARG A 40 9.39 7.12 8.10
N PHE A 41 9.26 6.22 7.14
CA PHE A 41 7.99 5.62 6.79
C PHE A 41 7.93 4.20 7.32
N GLN A 42 6.84 3.88 8.02
CA GLN A 42 6.65 2.52 8.53
C GLN A 42 6.47 1.55 7.37
N ALA A 43 7.18 0.44 7.42
CA ALA A 43 7.05 -0.59 6.39
C ALA A 43 5.68 -1.27 6.46
N CYS A 44 5.14 -1.44 7.66
CA CYS A 44 3.83 -2.09 7.85
C CYS A 44 2.93 -1.16 8.64
N ASP A 45 2.11 -0.40 7.92
CA ASP A 45 1.19 0.57 8.50
C ASP A 45 -0.23 0.06 8.27
N VAL A 46 -0.62 -0.93 9.07
CA VAL A 46 -1.90 -1.60 8.88
C VAL A 46 -2.79 -1.40 10.10
N ALA A 47 -4.04 -1.02 9.83
CA ALA A 47 -5.02 -0.79 10.87
C ALA A 47 -5.58 -2.12 11.39
N SER A 48 -5.97 -2.14 12.66
CA SER A 48 -6.62 -3.29 13.25
C SER A 48 -8.02 -3.45 12.65
N GLY A 49 -8.35 -4.65 12.19
CA GLY A 49 -9.62 -4.93 11.51
C GLY A 49 -9.41 -5.37 10.08
N VAL A 50 -10.48 -5.35 9.31
CA VAL A 50 -10.46 -5.76 7.90
C VAL A 50 -10.63 -4.51 7.03
N PHE A 51 -9.62 -4.20 6.25
CA PHE A 51 -9.63 -3.02 5.41
C PHE A 51 -8.98 -3.32 4.06
N LYS A 52 -9.24 -2.46 3.10
CA LYS A 52 -8.47 -2.46 1.87
C LYS A 52 -7.02 -2.10 2.18
N TYR A 53 -6.10 -2.70 1.44
CA TYR A 53 -4.68 -2.38 1.60
C TYR A 53 -4.02 -2.15 0.25
N VAL A 54 -2.95 -1.40 0.27
CA VAL A 54 -2.09 -1.17 -0.89
C VAL A 54 -0.66 -1.55 -0.55
N GLN A 55 0.05 -2.02 -1.56
CA GLN A 55 1.50 -2.20 -1.50
C GLN A 55 2.12 -1.06 -2.30
N VAL A 56 2.94 -0.26 -1.66
CA VAL A 56 3.56 0.91 -2.27
C VAL A 56 5.06 0.75 -2.20
N HIS A 57 5.72 0.93 -3.34
CA HIS A 57 7.18 0.92 -3.40
C HIS A 57 7.66 2.37 -3.46
N ALA A 58 8.23 2.85 -2.37
CA ALA A 58 8.81 4.18 -2.30
C ALA A 58 10.21 4.14 -2.89
N ILE A 59 10.56 5.16 -3.66
CA ILE A 59 11.80 5.17 -4.44
C ILE A 59 12.56 6.46 -4.18
N ALA A 60 13.77 6.32 -3.65
CA ALA A 60 14.65 7.46 -3.43
C ALA A 60 15.36 7.84 -4.73
N PRO A 61 15.89 9.07 -4.82
CA PRO A 61 16.58 9.51 -6.04
C PRO A 61 17.76 8.63 -6.46
N ASP A 62 18.41 7.96 -5.52
CA ASP A 62 19.51 7.06 -5.83
C ASP A 62 19.05 5.66 -6.26
N GLY A 63 17.74 5.44 -6.34
CA GLY A 63 17.17 4.16 -6.72
C GLY A 63 16.86 3.22 -5.58
N THR A 64 17.22 3.58 -4.36
CA THR A 64 16.89 2.76 -3.18
C THR A 64 15.38 2.69 -3.02
N ARG A 65 14.87 1.50 -2.74
CA ARG A 65 13.43 1.27 -2.62
C ARG A 65 13.08 0.77 -1.23
N LYS A 66 11.87 1.10 -0.80
CA LYS A 66 11.28 0.53 0.40
C LYS A 66 9.84 0.16 0.10
N VAL A 67 9.47 -1.06 0.42
CA VAL A 67 8.09 -1.50 0.26
C VAL A 67 7.31 -1.17 1.51
N ILE A 68 6.16 -0.56 1.33
CA ILE A 68 5.27 -0.15 2.42
C ILE A 68 3.92 -0.84 2.21
N VAL A 69 3.45 -1.50 3.26
CA VAL A 69 2.12 -2.13 3.29
C VAL A 69 1.24 -1.23 4.14
N ARG A 70 0.18 -0.70 3.55
CA ARG A 70 -0.69 0.23 4.26
C ARG A 70 -2.14 -0.21 4.14
N SER A 71 -2.86 -0.23 5.25
CA SER A 71 -4.30 -0.39 5.26
C SER A 71 -4.94 0.70 6.09
N ALA A 72 -6.14 1.10 5.69
CA ALA A 72 -6.91 2.12 6.39
C ALA A 72 -8.34 2.06 5.89
N PRO A 73 -9.29 2.61 6.64
CA PRO A 73 -10.64 2.77 6.12
C PRO A 73 -10.63 3.63 4.86
N GLY A 74 -11.44 3.25 3.88
CA GLY A 74 -11.56 4.01 2.64
C GLY A 74 -12.44 3.27 1.66
N SER A 75 -13.11 4.03 0.80
CA SER A 75 -14.02 3.45 -0.18
C SER A 75 -13.28 2.81 -1.35
N TYR A 76 -12.11 3.35 -1.68
CA TYR A 76 -11.29 2.89 -2.79
C TYR A 76 -9.86 2.65 -2.33
N HIS A 77 -9.15 1.79 -3.04
CA HIS A 77 -7.73 1.58 -2.75
C HIS A 77 -6.93 2.88 -2.91
N ALA A 78 -7.30 3.72 -3.86
CA ALA A 78 -6.64 5.00 -4.04
C ALA A 78 -6.78 5.88 -2.80
N ASP A 79 -7.93 5.83 -2.12
CA ASP A 79 -8.14 6.60 -0.89
C ASP A 79 -7.21 6.12 0.22
N VAL A 80 -6.98 4.80 0.30
CA VAL A 80 -6.07 4.22 1.28
C VAL A 80 -4.63 4.67 1.04
N ALA A 81 -4.26 4.81 -0.22
CA ALA A 81 -2.89 5.16 -0.61
C ALA A 81 -2.62 6.66 -0.57
N GLU A 82 -3.64 7.49 -0.69
CA GLU A 82 -3.49 8.92 -0.99
C GLU A 82 -2.60 9.67 -0.02
N LEU A 83 -2.85 9.54 1.28
CA LEU A 83 -2.07 10.27 2.28
C LEU A 83 -0.62 9.83 2.30
N LEU A 84 -0.38 8.54 2.14
CA LEU A 84 0.98 8.02 2.08
C LEU A 84 1.70 8.56 0.85
N CYS A 85 1.05 8.52 -0.29
CA CYS A 85 1.65 9.00 -1.54
C CYS A 85 1.97 10.47 -1.47
N GLN A 86 1.08 11.27 -0.89
CA GLN A 86 1.33 12.69 -0.69
C GLN A 86 2.54 12.92 0.20
N ALA A 87 2.62 12.17 1.31
CA ALA A 87 3.74 12.28 2.23
C ALA A 87 5.07 11.90 1.56
N LEU A 88 5.06 10.87 0.71
CA LEU A 88 6.25 10.47 -0.04
C LEU A 88 6.71 11.58 -0.98
N ARG A 89 5.79 12.15 -1.75
CA ARG A 89 6.12 13.22 -2.68
C ARG A 89 6.61 14.47 -1.95
N ASP A 90 6.01 14.78 -0.81
CA ASP A 90 6.42 15.93 -0.01
C ASP A 90 7.86 15.78 0.48
N LYS A 91 8.36 14.57 0.58
CA LYS A 91 9.75 14.28 0.98
C LYS A 91 10.67 14.09 -0.21
N GLY A 92 10.21 14.35 -1.43
CA GLY A 92 11.04 14.22 -2.62
C GLY A 92 11.20 12.80 -3.11
N LEU A 93 10.31 11.90 -2.74
CA LEU A 93 10.35 10.50 -3.13
C LEU A 93 9.36 10.23 -4.26
N GLN A 94 9.75 9.35 -5.18
CA GLN A 94 8.82 8.77 -6.13
C GLN A 94 8.23 7.50 -5.55
N TYR A 95 7.25 6.92 -6.22
CA TYR A 95 6.66 5.67 -5.76
C TYR A 95 6.01 4.91 -6.92
N GLU A 96 5.81 3.62 -6.70
CA GLU A 96 5.03 2.76 -7.58
C GLU A 96 4.02 2.01 -6.72
N ILE A 97 2.85 1.73 -7.29
CA ILE A 97 1.82 0.96 -6.60
C ILE A 97 1.51 -0.26 -7.45
N PRO A 98 2.19 -1.40 -7.20
CA PRO A 98 1.96 -2.60 -8.00
C PRO A 98 0.59 -3.23 -7.77
N GLY A 99 -0.04 -2.94 -6.65
CA GLY A 99 -1.37 -3.46 -6.42
C GLY A 99 -1.83 -3.30 -4.99
N GLY A 100 -2.95 -3.92 -4.71
CA GLY A 100 -3.55 -3.92 -3.38
C GLY A 100 -4.47 -5.11 -3.23
N GLY A 101 -5.18 -5.13 -2.13
CA GLY A 101 -6.12 -6.19 -1.81
C GLY A 101 -6.83 -5.86 -0.52
N ARG A 102 -7.00 -6.88 0.30
CA ARG A 102 -7.55 -6.71 1.64
C ARG A 102 -6.62 -7.32 2.65
N ILE A 103 -6.62 -6.77 3.84
CA ILE A 103 -5.82 -7.29 4.93
C ILE A 103 -6.68 -7.29 6.19
N ARG A 104 -6.61 -8.40 6.92
CA ARG A 104 -7.28 -8.55 8.20
C ARG A 104 -6.21 -8.64 9.26
N ARG A 105 -6.27 -7.73 10.20
CA ARG A 105 -5.40 -7.74 11.36
C ARG A 105 -6.26 -7.98 12.60
N ASP A 106 -6.02 -9.11 13.26
CA ASP A 106 -6.74 -9.51 14.46
C ASP A 106 -5.75 -9.52 15.62
N ASP A 107 -5.82 -8.49 16.44
CA ASP A 107 -4.86 -8.33 17.55
C ASP A 107 -5.11 -9.32 18.68
N GLU A 108 -6.33 -9.81 18.81
CA GLU A 108 -6.66 -10.78 19.83
C GLU A 108 -6.08 -12.14 19.50
N ALA A 109 -6.28 -12.58 18.27
CA ALA A 109 -5.74 -13.84 17.79
C ALA A 109 -4.28 -13.72 17.37
N LYS A 110 -3.75 -12.51 17.23
CA LYS A 110 -2.42 -12.22 16.69
C LYS A 110 -2.24 -12.86 15.34
N GLU A 111 -3.16 -12.52 14.45
CA GLU A 111 -3.16 -13.02 13.07
C GLU A 111 -3.30 -11.89 12.10
N ILE A 112 -2.64 -12.06 10.96
CA ILE A 112 -2.77 -11.16 9.82
C ILE A 112 -3.02 -12.02 8.59
N GLU A 113 -4.09 -11.71 7.85
CA GLU A 113 -4.40 -12.40 6.60
C GLU A 113 -4.41 -11.40 5.46
N ILE A 114 -3.83 -11.80 4.34
CA ILE A 114 -3.68 -10.94 3.16
C ILE A 114 -4.29 -11.68 1.98
N TYR A 115 -5.18 -11.01 1.23
CA TYR A 115 -5.89 -11.64 0.13
C TYR A 115 -6.45 -10.59 -0.83
N GLY A 116 -7.04 -11.06 -1.92
CA GLY A 116 -7.79 -10.21 -2.84
C GLY A 116 -6.90 -9.40 -3.79
N HIS A 117 -7.51 -8.43 -4.42
CA HIS A 117 -6.81 -7.56 -5.37
C HIS A 117 -7.55 -6.23 -5.49
N SER A 118 -6.88 -5.25 -6.07
CA SER A 118 -7.47 -3.96 -6.39
C SER A 118 -7.75 -3.90 -7.88
N LYS A 119 -8.95 -3.48 -8.26
CA LYS A 119 -9.25 -3.31 -9.68
C LYS A 119 -8.45 -2.17 -10.29
N GLY A 120 -8.26 -1.10 -9.54
CA GLY A 120 -7.51 0.05 -10.04
C GLY A 120 -6.02 -0.20 -10.14
N PHE A 121 -5.45 -0.87 -9.13
CA PHE A 121 -4.00 -1.07 -9.05
C PHE A 121 -3.55 -2.49 -9.41
N GLY A 122 -4.46 -3.47 -9.36
CA GLY A 122 -4.11 -4.85 -9.64
C GLY A 122 -3.75 -5.63 -8.39
N MET A 123 -3.18 -6.82 -8.58
CA MET A 123 -2.77 -7.70 -7.49
C MET A 123 -1.25 -7.64 -7.38
N PRO A 124 -0.73 -7.25 -6.20
CA PRO A 124 0.71 -7.25 -5.99
C PRO A 124 1.19 -8.64 -5.63
N ASP A 125 2.48 -8.76 -5.41
CA ASP A 125 3.01 -10.00 -4.81
C ASP A 125 2.71 -9.94 -3.31
N HIS A 126 1.65 -10.62 -2.90
CA HIS A 126 1.22 -10.63 -1.50
C HIS A 126 2.26 -11.28 -0.58
N SER A 127 3.15 -12.12 -1.12
CA SER A 127 4.18 -12.72 -0.29
C SER A 127 5.18 -11.69 0.24
N ILE A 128 5.40 -10.63 -0.53
CA ILE A 128 6.22 -9.51 -0.07
C ILE A 128 5.53 -8.80 1.08
N SER A 129 4.23 -8.54 0.94
CA SER A 129 3.45 -7.91 2.00
C SER A 129 3.46 -8.75 3.27
N ALA A 130 3.32 -10.08 3.13
CA ALA A 130 3.34 -10.98 4.27
C ALA A 130 4.70 -10.95 4.99
N ALA A 131 5.79 -10.93 4.23
CA ALA A 131 7.12 -10.87 4.81
C ALA A 131 7.32 -9.59 5.61
N ILE A 132 6.82 -8.47 5.09
CA ILE A 132 6.91 -7.18 5.77
C ILE A 132 6.10 -7.22 7.08
N CYS A 133 4.91 -7.80 7.02
CA CYS A 133 4.07 -7.91 8.22
C CYS A 133 4.72 -8.81 9.26
N ARG A 134 5.35 -9.92 8.85
CA ARG A 134 6.05 -10.80 9.78
C ARG A 134 7.20 -10.09 10.46
N ALA A 135 7.93 -9.28 9.73
CA ALA A 135 9.06 -8.53 10.29
C ALA A 135 8.60 -7.46 11.28
N SER A 136 7.47 -6.81 10.99
CA SER A 136 6.95 -5.74 11.83
C SER A 136 6.16 -6.24 13.03
N PHE A 137 5.53 -7.40 12.89
CA PHE A 137 4.73 -8.03 13.93
C PHE A 137 5.21 -9.46 14.15
N PRO A 138 6.40 -9.64 14.76
CA PRO A 138 6.99 -10.98 14.86
C PRO A 138 6.18 -11.96 15.71
N ASP A 139 5.29 -11.46 16.57
CA ASP A 139 4.42 -12.32 17.37
C ASP A 139 3.16 -12.73 16.64
N TYR A 140 2.90 -12.17 15.48
CA TYR A 140 1.68 -12.46 14.72
C TYR A 140 1.95 -13.51 13.67
N LYS A 141 0.92 -14.32 13.41
CA LYS A 141 0.94 -15.24 12.29
C LYS A 141 0.41 -14.50 11.05
N ALA A 142 1.30 -14.18 10.14
CA ALA A 142 0.94 -13.49 8.90
C ALA A 142 0.93 -14.51 7.77
N GLN A 143 -0.20 -14.62 7.06
CA GLN A 143 -0.36 -15.63 6.04
C GLN A 143 -1.19 -15.10 4.87
N LEU A 144 -0.97 -15.73 3.73
CA LEU A 144 -1.75 -15.46 2.53
C LEU A 144 -3.01 -16.33 2.57
N HIS A 145 -4.08 -15.74 2.07
CA HIS A 145 -5.32 -16.46 1.92
C HIS A 145 -5.70 -16.38 0.44
N ILE A 146 -5.52 -17.47 -0.23
CA ILE A 146 -5.73 -17.52 -1.68
C ILE A 146 -7.04 -18.22 -2.01
#